data_e96e0ca685b5f709b28a64226e679392
#
_entry.id   e96e0ca685b5f709b28a64226e679392
#
_cell.length_a   1.000
_cell.length_b   1.000
_cell.length_c   1.000
_cell.angle_alpha   90.00
_cell.angle_beta   90.00
_cell.angle_gamma   90.00
#
_symmetry.space_group_name_H-M   'P 1'
#
loop_
_entity.id
_entity.type
_entity.pdbx_description
1 polymer ?
#
loop_
_entity_poly.entity_id
_entity_poly.type
_entity_poly.pdbx_seq_one_letter_code
_entity_poly.pdbx_strand_id
1 'polypeptide(L)'
;MTNDRQPQLISENPPLNSNASLQAALGGFENYMEEEGFAVNTQKAFLSDIRLLGKYLGIGQPIGEIGTKNLNDFLHWLQFERGVPCSPKSYSRRVTTLKVFFGWLYESGVLYHDPSEAVVQQSVSSPLPSVPTETDLEKGLEVTQQMREGDDENKPDARPHLLLTLLLKTGIKKGEAMSVVPNHIDRSDPDNPFLFIRYRDPGRRYKERKVAIDADWLEVLDEYLAQYEPTDTLFTCTARNLEYILGDVAEEAGLDKSLFSFENLRWASALRDYQSDVEPDKIRQRLGLSKVTWRETKSKLEKLKKRQETA
;
A
#
# COMPACT_ATOMS: atom_id res chain seq x y z
N MET A 1 34.34 6.25 52.49
CA MET A 1 33.15 6.91 51.91
C MET A 1 33.55 7.49 50.58
N THR A 2 33.49 6.69 49.53
CA THR A 2 33.81 7.07 48.15
C THR A 2 32.48 7.37 47.45
N ASN A 3 32.32 8.62 47.08
CA ASN A 3 31.14 9.16 46.43
C ASN A 3 31.22 8.81 44.91
N ASP A 4 30.60 7.70 44.55
CA ASP A 4 30.51 7.26 43.15
C ASP A 4 29.40 8.09 42.46
N ARG A 5 29.81 9.24 41.89
CA ARG A 5 28.97 10.00 40.98
C ARG A 5 29.05 9.28 39.64
N GLN A 6 27.99 8.53 39.30
CA GLN A 6 27.80 8.08 37.93
C GLN A 6 27.81 9.30 36.97
N PRO A 7 28.55 9.26 35.87
CA PRO A 7 28.51 10.31 34.87
C PRO A 7 27.08 10.31 34.28
N GLN A 8 26.39 11.44 34.37
CA GLN A 8 25.17 11.68 33.62
C GLN A 8 25.54 11.59 32.16
N LEU A 9 24.94 10.63 31.45
CA LEU A 9 24.97 10.58 29.99
C LEU A 9 24.38 11.89 29.47
N ILE A 10 25.23 12.78 29.00
CA ILE A 10 24.83 13.98 28.30
C ILE A 10 24.18 13.49 27.02
N SER A 11 22.86 13.66 26.90
CA SER A 11 22.14 13.43 25.65
C SER A 11 22.81 14.30 24.57
N GLU A 12 23.33 13.68 23.51
CA GLU A 12 24.03 14.39 22.42
C GLU A 12 23.13 15.37 21.66
N ASN A 13 21.82 15.34 21.90
CA ASN A 13 20.86 16.29 21.35
C ASN A 13 20.24 17.12 22.49
N PRO A 14 20.33 18.46 22.45
CA PRO A 14 19.62 19.31 23.40
C PRO A 14 18.12 19.01 23.32
N PRO A 15 17.40 19.07 24.47
CA PRO A 15 15.97 18.83 24.49
C PRO A 15 15.27 19.76 23.47
N LEU A 16 14.40 19.19 22.65
CA LEU A 16 13.65 19.93 21.65
C LEU A 16 12.82 21.03 22.35
N ASN A 17 12.81 22.24 21.80
CA ASN A 17 12.03 23.37 22.31
C ASN A 17 11.37 24.12 21.14
N SER A 18 10.50 25.07 21.44
CA SER A 18 9.71 25.81 20.44
C SER A 18 10.56 26.61 19.42
N ASN A 19 11.81 26.96 19.77
CA ASN A 19 12.74 27.65 18.87
C ASN A 19 13.52 26.69 17.98
N ALA A 20 13.40 25.37 18.18
CA ALA A 20 14.04 24.39 17.33
C ALA A 20 13.49 24.46 15.90
N SER A 21 14.35 24.23 14.93
CA SER A 21 13.94 24.20 13.51
C SER A 21 13.07 22.98 13.21
N LEU A 22 12.25 23.08 12.18
CA LEU A 22 11.48 21.95 11.66
C LEU A 22 12.40 20.75 11.28
N GLN A 23 13.64 21.06 10.79
CA GLN A 23 14.65 20.03 10.53
C GLN A 23 15.07 19.28 11.80
N ALA A 24 15.29 19.99 12.89
CA ALA A 24 15.67 19.37 14.16
C ALA A 24 14.52 18.50 14.72
N ALA A 25 13.28 18.97 14.58
CA ALA A 25 12.11 18.23 15.02
C ALA A 25 11.88 16.92 14.26
N LEU A 26 12.32 16.80 13.00
CA LEU A 26 12.18 15.57 12.20
C LEU A 26 12.87 14.37 12.84
N GLY A 27 14.08 14.53 13.39
CA GLY A 27 14.80 13.44 14.06
C GLY A 27 14.08 12.95 15.31
N GLY A 28 13.57 13.88 16.16
CA GLY A 28 12.77 13.53 17.31
C GLY A 28 11.46 12.82 16.94
N PHE A 29 10.83 13.25 15.85
CA PHE A 29 9.60 12.63 15.36
C PHE A 29 9.81 11.21 14.82
N GLU A 30 10.95 10.96 14.17
CA GLU A 30 11.33 9.62 13.71
C GLU A 30 11.47 8.67 14.91
N ASN A 31 12.20 9.06 15.94
CA ASN A 31 12.35 8.27 17.17
C ASN A 31 11.00 8.02 17.86
N TYR A 32 10.17 9.07 18.00
CA TYR A 32 8.82 8.93 18.55
C TYR A 32 7.99 7.89 17.80
N MET A 33 7.99 7.93 16.47
CA MET A 33 7.23 6.96 15.67
C MET A 33 7.77 5.53 15.81
N GLU A 34 9.08 5.35 16.00
CA GLU A 34 9.69 4.05 16.26
C GLU A 34 9.26 3.50 17.63
N GLU A 35 9.33 4.31 18.67
CA GLU A 35 8.92 3.96 20.04
C GLU A 35 7.44 3.59 20.12
N GLU A 36 6.57 4.35 19.43
CA GLU A 36 5.13 4.08 19.30
C GLU A 36 4.79 2.91 18.35
N GLY A 37 5.80 2.28 17.73
CA GLY A 37 5.61 1.10 16.86
C GLY A 37 4.91 1.39 15.54
N PHE A 38 5.06 2.59 14.99
CA PHE A 38 4.53 2.92 13.66
C PHE A 38 5.16 2.04 12.58
N ALA A 39 4.35 1.56 11.65
CA ALA A 39 4.87 0.77 10.53
C ALA A 39 5.87 1.59 9.68
N VAL A 40 6.96 0.95 9.24
CA VAL A 40 8.05 1.60 8.47
C VAL A 40 7.55 2.45 7.29
N ASN A 41 6.55 1.97 6.55
CA ASN A 41 5.96 2.73 5.44
C ASN A 41 5.19 3.97 5.92
N THR A 42 4.58 3.92 7.11
CA THR A 42 3.90 5.08 7.72
C THR A 42 4.93 6.12 8.14
N GLN A 43 6.02 5.70 8.79
CA GLN A 43 7.11 6.58 9.19
C GLN A 43 7.69 7.31 7.96
N LYS A 44 8.06 6.56 6.91
CA LYS A 44 8.57 7.13 5.64
C LYS A 44 7.60 8.13 5.02
N ALA A 45 6.31 7.83 5.01
CA ALA A 45 5.29 8.70 4.46
C ALA A 45 5.14 9.99 5.29
N PHE A 46 5.09 9.87 6.61
CA PHE A 46 4.94 11.00 7.53
C PHE A 46 6.16 11.92 7.49
N LEU A 47 7.37 11.36 7.54
CA LEU A 47 8.60 12.14 7.39
C LEU A 47 8.65 12.87 6.04
N SER A 48 8.22 12.20 4.96
CA SER A 48 8.14 12.83 3.64
C SER A 48 7.15 14.00 3.61
N ASP A 49 6.02 13.87 4.31
CA ASP A 49 5.02 14.94 4.38
C ASP A 49 5.52 16.15 5.19
N ILE A 50 6.21 15.93 6.31
CA ILE A 50 6.81 17.01 7.10
C ILE A 50 7.97 17.67 6.34
N ARG A 51 8.80 16.90 5.61
CA ARG A 51 9.81 17.49 4.70
C ARG A 51 9.16 18.34 3.61
N LEU A 52 7.97 17.98 3.15
CA LEU A 52 7.21 18.77 2.17
C LEU A 52 6.68 20.06 2.79
N LEU A 53 6.22 20.03 4.05
CA LEU A 53 5.90 21.26 4.83
C LEU A 53 7.14 22.14 4.94
N GLY A 54 8.31 21.56 5.24
CA GLY A 54 9.59 22.28 5.30
C GLY A 54 10.02 22.90 3.96
N LYS A 55 9.66 22.30 2.83
CA LYS A 55 9.88 22.92 1.50
C LYS A 55 9.00 24.14 1.29
N TYR A 56 7.82 24.17 1.85
CA TYR A 56 6.88 25.28 1.73
C TYR A 56 7.21 26.44 2.68
N LEU A 57 7.46 26.15 3.96
CA LEU A 57 7.72 27.17 4.98
C LEU A 57 9.20 27.58 5.10
N GLY A 58 10.11 26.72 4.65
CA GLY A 58 11.52 26.75 4.99
C GLY A 58 11.85 25.71 6.06
N ILE A 59 12.82 24.84 5.79
CA ILE A 59 13.18 23.74 6.71
C ILE A 59 13.80 24.24 8.03
N GLY A 60 14.33 25.45 8.03
CA GLY A 60 14.86 26.15 9.21
C GLY A 60 13.82 26.88 10.05
N GLN A 61 12.54 26.89 9.63
CA GLN A 61 11.46 27.58 10.35
C GLN A 61 11.34 27.06 11.79
N PRO A 62 11.35 27.95 12.81
CA PRO A 62 11.09 27.55 14.20
C PRO A 62 9.71 26.93 14.35
N ILE A 63 9.64 25.77 15.00
CA ILE A 63 8.37 25.03 15.13
C ILE A 63 7.31 25.79 15.94
N GLY A 64 7.74 26.62 16.91
CA GLY A 64 6.83 27.46 17.68
C GLY A 64 6.20 28.63 16.94
N GLU A 65 6.72 28.99 15.75
CA GLU A 65 6.17 30.04 14.90
C GLU A 65 5.16 29.49 13.86
N ILE A 66 5.02 28.16 13.77
CA ILE A 66 4.10 27.51 12.84
C ILE A 66 2.70 27.48 13.44
N GLY A 67 1.84 28.39 13.00
CA GLY A 67 0.45 28.47 13.44
C GLY A 67 -0.53 27.77 12.47
N THR A 68 -1.79 27.69 12.88
CA THR A 68 -2.89 27.09 12.08
C THR A 68 -3.00 27.72 10.69
N LYS A 69 -2.76 29.03 10.56
CA LYS A 69 -2.78 29.72 9.27
C LYS A 69 -1.73 29.13 8.32
N ASN A 70 -0.50 28.93 8.78
CA ASN A 70 0.59 28.37 7.98
C ASN A 70 0.23 26.96 7.48
N LEU A 71 -0.42 26.14 8.34
CA LEU A 71 -0.86 24.79 7.97
C LEU A 71 -1.99 24.81 6.92
N ASN A 72 -2.95 25.71 7.05
CA ASN A 72 -4.03 25.87 6.08
C ASN A 72 -3.50 26.40 4.74
N ASP A 73 -2.59 27.38 4.76
CA ASP A 73 -1.94 27.92 3.55
C ASP A 73 -1.13 26.82 2.84
N PHE A 74 -0.39 26.00 3.58
CA PHE A 74 0.30 24.82 3.03
C PHE A 74 -0.65 23.82 2.37
N LEU A 75 -1.77 23.51 3.03
CA LEU A 75 -2.76 22.58 2.50
C LEU A 75 -3.44 23.13 1.25
N HIS A 76 -3.69 24.45 1.19
CA HIS A 76 -4.18 25.14 -0.01
C HIS A 76 -3.15 25.06 -1.15
N TRP A 77 -1.90 25.39 -0.86
CA TRP A 77 -0.80 25.30 -1.82
C TRP A 77 -0.66 23.91 -2.43
N LEU A 78 -0.81 22.85 -1.61
CA LEU A 78 -0.78 21.46 -2.08
C LEU A 78 -1.85 21.13 -3.10
N GLN A 79 -3.02 21.75 -2.99
CA GLN A 79 -4.17 21.47 -3.86
C GLN A 79 -4.15 22.30 -5.14
N PHE A 80 -3.72 23.56 -5.05
CA PHE A 80 -4.01 24.54 -6.10
C PHE A 80 -2.77 25.17 -6.73
N GLU A 81 -1.65 25.26 -6.02
CA GLU A 81 -0.51 26.09 -6.45
C GLU A 81 0.76 25.29 -6.73
N ARG A 82 0.89 24.11 -6.16
CA ARG A 82 2.12 23.31 -6.26
C ARG A 82 2.46 22.83 -7.67
N GLY A 83 1.50 22.80 -8.60
CA GLY A 83 1.67 22.25 -9.96
C GLY A 83 1.77 20.72 -10.04
N VAL A 84 1.69 20.03 -8.90
CA VAL A 84 1.67 18.56 -8.81
C VAL A 84 0.34 18.13 -8.20
N PRO A 85 -0.47 17.32 -8.90
CA PRO A 85 -1.77 16.90 -8.40
C PRO A 85 -1.70 16.26 -7.01
N CYS A 86 -2.56 16.72 -6.11
CA CYS A 86 -2.71 16.12 -4.78
C CYS A 86 -3.99 15.29 -4.74
N SER A 87 -3.86 13.96 -4.80
CA SER A 87 -5.04 13.11 -4.70
C SER A 87 -5.74 13.30 -3.34
N PRO A 88 -7.06 13.14 -3.28
CA PRO A 88 -7.83 13.25 -2.04
C PRO A 88 -7.28 12.38 -0.91
N LYS A 89 -6.86 11.17 -1.23
CA LYS A 89 -6.24 10.23 -0.28
C LYS A 89 -4.89 10.75 0.26
N SER A 90 -4.07 11.35 -0.62
CA SER A 90 -2.80 11.96 -0.23
C SER A 90 -3.01 13.21 0.63
N TYR A 91 -4.02 14.01 0.32
CA TYR A 91 -4.41 15.18 1.12
C TYR A 91 -4.83 14.74 2.55
N SER A 92 -5.75 13.80 2.66
CA SER A 92 -6.22 13.29 3.95
C SER A 92 -5.07 12.72 4.79
N ARG A 93 -4.14 11.96 4.18
CA ARG A 93 -2.94 11.48 4.87
C ARG A 93 -2.08 12.62 5.39
N ARG A 94 -1.86 13.67 4.59
CA ARG A 94 -1.06 14.83 5.01
C ARG A 94 -1.68 15.56 6.18
N VAL A 95 -3.01 15.76 6.18
CA VAL A 95 -3.71 16.31 7.35
C VAL A 95 -3.48 15.44 8.59
N THR A 96 -3.57 14.10 8.44
CA THR A 96 -3.28 13.17 9.54
C THR A 96 -1.83 13.31 10.01
N THR A 97 -0.87 13.41 9.09
CA THR A 97 0.55 13.62 9.43
C THR A 97 0.76 14.90 10.25
N LEU A 98 0.15 16.02 9.82
CA LEU A 98 0.22 17.28 10.57
C LEU A 98 -0.33 17.12 11.99
N LYS A 99 -1.50 16.48 12.13
CA LYS A 99 -2.11 16.25 13.44
C LYS A 99 -1.25 15.38 14.35
N VAL A 100 -0.66 14.31 13.83
CA VAL A 100 0.23 13.44 14.61
C VAL A 100 1.52 14.18 15.00
N PHE A 101 2.13 14.94 14.08
CA PHE A 101 3.37 15.65 14.32
C PHE A 101 3.20 16.79 15.35
N PHE A 102 2.23 17.67 15.16
CA PHE A 102 2.01 18.80 16.07
C PHE A 102 1.37 18.36 17.38
N GLY A 103 0.52 17.34 17.37
CA GLY A 103 0.00 16.71 18.59
C GLY A 103 1.13 16.14 19.44
N TRP A 104 2.08 15.40 18.84
CA TRP A 104 3.27 14.93 19.55
C TRP A 104 4.08 16.05 20.17
N LEU A 105 4.34 17.14 19.44
CA LEU A 105 5.08 18.31 19.95
C LEU A 105 4.35 18.98 21.13
N TYR A 106 3.03 19.05 21.07
CA TYR A 106 2.21 19.57 22.15
C TYR A 106 2.22 18.65 23.37
N GLU A 107 1.97 17.35 23.20
CA GLU A 107 1.96 16.35 24.28
C GLU A 107 3.33 16.20 24.96
N SER A 108 4.42 16.39 24.20
CA SER A 108 5.80 16.41 24.72
C SER A 108 6.16 17.74 25.43
N GLY A 109 5.25 18.71 25.51
CA GLY A 109 5.49 20.00 26.15
C GLY A 109 6.43 20.95 25.37
N VAL A 110 6.75 20.63 24.10
CA VAL A 110 7.58 21.45 23.21
C VAL A 110 6.81 22.69 22.73
N LEU A 111 5.50 22.52 22.48
CA LEU A 111 4.58 23.59 22.12
C LEU A 111 3.54 23.83 23.22
N TYR A 112 3.10 25.08 23.36
CA TYR A 112 2.06 25.47 24.32
C TYR A 112 0.64 25.17 23.83
N HIS A 113 0.44 24.99 22.53
CA HIS A 113 -0.82 24.63 21.88
C HIS A 113 -0.55 23.85 20.60
N ASP A 114 -1.50 23.03 20.19
CA ASP A 114 -1.43 22.29 18.91
C ASP A 114 -2.02 23.13 17.76
N PRO A 115 -1.19 23.66 16.83
CA PRO A 115 -1.70 24.44 15.70
C PRO A 115 -2.51 23.61 14.70
N SER A 116 -2.44 22.29 14.76
CA SER A 116 -3.16 21.41 13.85
C SER A 116 -4.57 21.06 14.35
N GLU A 117 -4.92 21.38 15.59
CA GLU A 117 -6.24 21.05 16.18
C GLU A 117 -7.40 21.63 15.33
N ALA A 118 -7.28 22.90 14.94
CA ALA A 118 -8.28 23.59 14.13
C ALA A 118 -8.20 23.29 12.61
N VAL A 119 -7.24 22.47 12.18
CA VAL A 119 -7.19 22.02 10.79
C VAL A 119 -8.31 21.01 10.50
N VAL A 120 -9.23 21.40 9.61
CA VAL A 120 -10.37 20.57 9.26
C VAL A 120 -9.96 19.44 8.32
N GLN A 121 -10.17 18.21 8.74
CA GLN A 121 -10.02 17.05 7.89
C GLN A 121 -11.27 16.88 7.03
N GLN A 122 -11.17 17.23 5.76
CA GLN A 122 -12.26 16.99 4.82
C GLN A 122 -12.42 15.49 4.58
N SER A 123 -13.63 14.97 4.77
CA SER A 123 -13.98 13.62 4.35
C SER A 123 -14.04 13.58 2.82
N VAL A 124 -13.06 12.97 2.20
CA VAL A 124 -13.02 12.87 0.74
C VAL A 124 -13.37 11.46 0.33
N SER A 125 -14.44 11.34 -0.44
CA SER A 125 -14.78 10.07 -1.09
C SER A 125 -13.69 9.71 -2.10
N SER A 126 -13.06 8.55 -1.93
CA SER A 126 -12.14 8.02 -2.94
C SER A 126 -12.91 7.74 -4.23
N PRO A 127 -12.38 8.11 -5.41
CA PRO A 127 -13.01 7.79 -6.69
C PRO A 127 -13.23 6.28 -6.85
N LEU A 128 -14.12 5.91 -7.76
CA LEU A 128 -14.27 4.51 -8.15
C LEU A 128 -12.96 4.04 -8.80
N PRO A 129 -12.51 2.81 -8.51
CA PRO A 129 -11.33 2.24 -9.16
C PRO A 129 -11.57 2.03 -10.66
N SER A 130 -10.50 2.10 -11.44
CA SER A 130 -10.50 1.67 -12.84
C SER A 130 -10.39 0.15 -12.86
N VAL A 131 -11.49 -0.54 -13.16
CA VAL A 131 -11.52 -2.00 -13.19
C VAL A 131 -11.44 -2.45 -14.65
N PRO A 132 -10.48 -3.33 -15.01
CA PRO A 132 -10.44 -3.96 -16.32
C PRO A 132 -11.75 -4.68 -16.63
N THR A 133 -12.21 -4.61 -17.87
CA THR A 133 -13.33 -5.39 -18.36
C THR A 133 -12.93 -6.86 -18.54
N GLU A 134 -13.90 -7.76 -18.71
CA GLU A 134 -13.59 -9.18 -18.98
C GLU A 134 -12.75 -9.32 -20.25
N THR A 135 -13.11 -8.57 -21.31
CA THR A 135 -12.35 -8.54 -22.57
C THR A 135 -10.90 -8.04 -22.38
N ASP A 136 -10.68 -7.06 -21.49
CA ASP A 136 -9.32 -6.59 -21.18
C ASP A 136 -8.53 -7.68 -20.45
N LEU A 137 -9.17 -8.41 -19.55
CA LEU A 137 -8.54 -9.51 -18.83
C LEU A 137 -8.22 -10.69 -19.76
N GLU A 138 -9.11 -11.04 -20.69
CA GLU A 138 -8.88 -12.07 -21.71
C GLU A 138 -7.63 -11.73 -22.55
N LYS A 139 -7.54 -10.51 -23.07
CA LYS A 139 -6.34 -10.04 -23.83
C LYS A 139 -5.07 -10.15 -22.99
N GLY A 140 -5.11 -9.73 -21.72
CA GLY A 140 -3.95 -9.85 -20.85
C GLY A 140 -3.55 -11.31 -20.58
N LEU A 141 -4.51 -12.21 -20.44
CA LEU A 141 -4.26 -13.64 -20.29
C LEU A 141 -3.66 -14.25 -21.57
N GLU A 142 -4.14 -13.87 -22.76
CA GLU A 142 -3.57 -14.30 -24.03
C GLU A 142 -2.11 -13.85 -24.16
N VAL A 143 -1.82 -12.58 -23.88
CA VAL A 143 -0.44 -12.04 -23.90
C VAL A 143 0.45 -12.80 -22.93
N THR A 144 0.00 -13.00 -21.70
CA THR A 144 0.83 -13.70 -20.70
C THR A 144 1.01 -15.18 -21.03
N GLN A 145 0.06 -15.82 -21.71
CA GLN A 145 0.19 -17.19 -22.20
C GLN A 145 1.24 -17.26 -23.32
N GLN A 146 1.25 -16.31 -24.26
CA GLN A 146 2.27 -16.21 -25.30
C GLN A 146 3.66 -16.00 -24.68
N MET A 147 3.79 -15.12 -23.67
CA MET A 147 5.06 -14.94 -22.95
C MET A 147 5.51 -16.23 -22.24
N ARG A 148 4.58 -17.01 -21.68
CA ARG A 148 4.85 -18.31 -21.05
C ARG A 148 5.38 -19.34 -22.03
N GLU A 149 4.82 -19.39 -23.24
CA GLU A 149 5.21 -20.32 -24.28
C GLU A 149 6.52 -19.92 -24.97
N GLY A 150 6.77 -18.61 -25.07
CA GLY A 150 7.88 -18.04 -25.81
C GLY A 150 7.70 -18.17 -27.32
N ASP A 151 8.66 -17.64 -28.06
CA ASP A 151 8.72 -17.71 -29.51
C ASP A 151 10.18 -17.82 -29.99
N ASP A 152 10.40 -17.70 -31.30
CA ASP A 152 11.74 -17.78 -31.92
C ASP A 152 12.68 -16.65 -31.42
N GLU A 153 12.14 -15.52 -30.98
CA GLU A 153 12.88 -14.33 -30.50
C GLU A 153 12.94 -14.23 -28.98
N ASN A 154 11.92 -14.71 -28.29
CA ASN A 154 11.73 -14.55 -26.85
C ASN A 154 11.72 -15.91 -26.13
N LYS A 155 12.54 -16.00 -25.09
CA LYS A 155 12.55 -17.20 -24.22
C LYS A 155 11.25 -17.29 -23.42
N PRO A 156 10.75 -18.52 -23.16
CA PRO A 156 9.61 -18.73 -22.26
C PRO A 156 9.80 -18.04 -20.89
N ASP A 157 8.79 -17.28 -20.46
CA ASP A 157 8.73 -16.66 -19.13
C ASP A 157 7.37 -16.89 -18.50
N ALA A 158 7.31 -17.81 -17.52
CA ALA A 158 6.09 -18.14 -16.79
C ALA A 158 5.66 -17.06 -15.78
N ARG A 159 6.55 -16.13 -15.41
CA ARG A 159 6.29 -15.16 -14.33
C ARG A 159 5.12 -14.21 -14.59
N PRO A 160 4.94 -13.60 -15.77
CA PRO A 160 3.80 -12.73 -16.04
C PRO A 160 2.47 -13.47 -15.90
N HIS A 161 2.38 -14.70 -16.44
CA HIS A 161 1.18 -15.51 -16.37
C HIS A 161 0.88 -15.98 -14.95
N LEU A 162 1.88 -16.45 -14.22
CA LEU A 162 1.77 -16.82 -12.81
C LEU A 162 1.26 -15.65 -11.95
N LEU A 163 1.80 -14.44 -12.18
CA LEU A 163 1.42 -13.26 -11.42
C LEU A 163 -0.02 -12.83 -11.73
N LEU A 164 -0.36 -12.69 -13.01
CA LEU A 164 -1.69 -12.21 -13.43
C LEU A 164 -2.78 -13.16 -12.94
N THR A 165 -2.63 -14.45 -13.17
CA THR A 165 -3.60 -15.48 -12.76
C THR A 165 -3.73 -15.56 -11.23
N LEU A 166 -2.62 -15.47 -10.49
CA LEU A 166 -2.63 -15.39 -9.03
C LEU A 166 -3.46 -14.20 -8.54
N LEU A 167 -3.26 -13.02 -9.10
CA LEU A 167 -3.97 -11.80 -8.68
C LEU A 167 -5.47 -11.89 -9.00
N LEU A 168 -5.81 -12.36 -10.19
CA LEU A 168 -7.20 -12.52 -10.61
C LEU A 168 -7.94 -13.55 -9.77
N LYS A 169 -7.31 -14.66 -9.42
CA LYS A 169 -7.93 -15.71 -8.61
C LYS A 169 -8.06 -15.31 -7.15
N THR A 170 -6.99 -14.77 -6.57
CA THR A 170 -6.91 -14.57 -5.12
C THR A 170 -7.28 -13.18 -4.65
N GLY A 171 -7.11 -12.17 -5.49
CA GLY A 171 -7.25 -10.77 -5.12
C GLY A 171 -6.31 -10.34 -3.99
N ILE A 172 -5.15 -10.97 -3.82
CA ILE A 172 -4.18 -10.63 -2.77
C ILE A 172 -3.58 -9.24 -2.98
N LYS A 173 -3.10 -8.64 -1.89
CA LYS A 173 -2.43 -7.34 -1.93
C LYS A 173 -0.99 -7.49 -2.43
N LYS A 174 -0.45 -6.41 -3.00
CA LYS A 174 0.96 -6.36 -3.41
C LYS A 174 1.93 -6.82 -2.31
N GLY A 175 1.77 -6.31 -1.09
CA GLY A 175 2.62 -6.73 0.03
C GLY A 175 2.41 -8.18 0.46
N GLU A 176 1.21 -8.75 0.27
CA GLU A 176 0.94 -10.16 0.50
C GLU A 176 1.64 -11.01 -0.57
N ALA A 177 1.52 -10.65 -1.86
CA ALA A 177 2.20 -11.34 -2.96
C ALA A 177 3.74 -11.37 -2.75
N MET A 178 4.33 -10.25 -2.35
CA MET A 178 5.76 -10.15 -2.05
C MET A 178 6.21 -10.95 -0.82
N SER A 179 5.28 -11.39 0.01
CA SER A 179 5.56 -12.16 1.24
C SER A 179 5.27 -13.65 1.08
N VAL A 180 4.76 -14.08 -0.08
CA VAL A 180 4.54 -15.51 -0.35
C VAL A 180 5.89 -16.21 -0.41
N VAL A 181 5.98 -17.33 0.30
CA VAL A 181 7.10 -18.28 0.19
C VAL A 181 6.57 -19.59 -0.40
N PRO A 182 7.40 -20.41 -1.08
CA PRO A 182 6.93 -21.66 -1.68
C PRO A 182 6.15 -22.56 -0.70
N ASN A 183 6.57 -22.62 0.56
CA ASN A 183 5.90 -23.41 1.62
C ASN A 183 4.50 -22.87 2.03
N HIS A 184 4.09 -21.71 1.54
CA HIS A 184 2.73 -21.20 1.76
C HIS A 184 1.72 -21.81 0.78
N ILE A 185 2.20 -22.53 -0.25
CA ILE A 185 1.35 -23.16 -1.27
C ILE A 185 1.18 -24.62 -0.88
N ASP A 186 -0.04 -24.98 -0.48
CA ASP A 186 -0.39 -26.35 -0.16
C ASP A 186 -0.86 -27.06 -1.43
N ARG A 187 -0.14 -28.11 -1.80
CA ARG A 187 -0.33 -28.95 -2.99
C ARG A 187 -0.63 -30.39 -2.60
N SER A 188 -0.92 -30.66 -1.32
CA SER A 188 -1.19 -32.02 -0.83
C SER A 188 -2.42 -32.65 -1.46
N ASP A 189 -3.39 -31.82 -1.84
CA ASP A 189 -4.53 -32.16 -2.68
C ASP A 189 -4.42 -31.35 -3.99
N PRO A 190 -3.95 -31.95 -5.10
CA PRO A 190 -3.77 -31.23 -6.36
C PRO A 190 -5.07 -30.70 -6.97
N ASP A 191 -6.21 -31.31 -6.66
CA ASP A 191 -7.52 -30.88 -7.17
C ASP A 191 -8.04 -29.65 -6.40
N ASN A 192 -7.57 -29.45 -5.16
CA ASN A 192 -7.99 -28.35 -4.30
C ASN A 192 -6.80 -27.64 -3.66
N PRO A 193 -5.85 -27.13 -4.44
CA PRO A 193 -4.68 -26.43 -3.89
C PRO A 193 -5.07 -25.08 -3.30
N PHE A 194 -4.29 -24.63 -2.33
CA PHE A 194 -4.54 -23.32 -1.72
C PHE A 194 -3.27 -22.62 -1.29
N LEU A 195 -3.36 -21.28 -1.25
CA LEU A 195 -2.32 -20.40 -0.78
C LEU A 195 -2.64 -19.92 0.64
N PHE A 196 -1.68 -20.08 1.56
CA PHE A 196 -1.74 -19.45 2.87
C PHE A 196 -1.21 -18.01 2.81
N ILE A 197 -2.04 -17.04 3.11
CA ILE A 197 -1.61 -15.67 3.32
C ILE A 197 -1.21 -15.53 4.79
N ARG A 198 0.06 -15.26 5.03
CA ARG A 198 0.64 -15.14 6.36
C ARG A 198 1.28 -13.76 6.57
N TYR A 199 1.39 -13.36 7.83
CA TYR A 199 1.98 -12.10 8.22
C TYR A 199 3.06 -12.32 9.28
N ARG A 200 4.24 -11.73 9.06
CA ARG A 200 5.33 -11.75 10.06
C ARG A 200 4.96 -10.91 11.28
N ASP A 201 4.22 -9.83 11.08
CA ASP A 201 3.75 -8.91 12.11
C ASP A 201 2.61 -9.56 12.93
N PRO A 202 2.81 -9.81 14.26
CA PRO A 202 1.79 -10.40 15.12
C PRO A 202 0.48 -9.62 15.14
N GLY A 203 0.53 -8.29 15.04
CA GLY A 203 -0.64 -7.42 15.00
C GLY A 203 -1.50 -7.59 13.74
N ARG A 204 -1.00 -8.32 12.72
CA ARG A 204 -1.72 -8.59 11.47
C ARG A 204 -2.17 -10.03 11.29
N ARG A 205 -1.85 -10.94 12.24
CA ARG A 205 -2.21 -12.37 12.13
C ARG A 205 -3.70 -12.62 11.98
N TYR A 206 -4.55 -11.73 12.50
CA TYR A 206 -6.00 -11.82 12.32
C TYR A 206 -6.46 -11.66 10.85
N LYS A 207 -5.56 -11.30 9.93
CA LYS A 207 -5.79 -11.23 8.47
C LYS A 207 -5.28 -12.48 7.74
N GLU A 208 -4.63 -13.39 8.44
CA GLU A 208 -4.16 -14.65 7.86
C GLU A 208 -5.34 -15.46 7.38
N ARG A 209 -5.17 -16.13 6.25
CA ARG A 209 -6.25 -16.87 5.60
C ARG A 209 -5.74 -17.85 4.56
N LYS A 210 -6.54 -18.83 4.27
CA LYS A 210 -6.41 -19.72 3.11
C LYS A 210 -7.17 -19.11 1.93
N VAL A 211 -6.58 -19.13 0.76
CA VAL A 211 -7.22 -18.71 -0.49
C VAL A 211 -7.04 -19.84 -1.50
N ALA A 212 -8.15 -20.35 -2.05
CA ALA A 212 -8.10 -21.37 -3.09
C ALA A 212 -7.38 -20.82 -4.34
N ILE A 213 -6.61 -21.68 -4.97
CA ILE A 213 -5.99 -21.46 -6.29
C ILE A 213 -6.45 -22.58 -7.22
N ASP A 214 -6.29 -22.35 -8.52
CA ASP A 214 -6.71 -23.37 -9.50
C ASP A 214 -5.62 -24.46 -9.64
N ALA A 215 -6.01 -25.67 -9.98
CA ALA A 215 -5.06 -26.76 -10.21
C ALA A 215 -4.09 -26.44 -11.36
N ASP A 216 -4.61 -25.86 -12.45
CA ASP A 216 -3.79 -25.44 -13.62
C ASP A 216 -2.72 -24.41 -13.25
N TRP A 217 -2.95 -23.62 -12.20
CA TRP A 217 -1.96 -22.66 -11.70
C TRP A 217 -0.71 -23.37 -11.15
N LEU A 218 -0.83 -24.59 -10.67
CA LEU A 218 0.31 -25.37 -10.19
C LEU A 218 1.29 -25.74 -11.30
N GLU A 219 0.80 -25.95 -12.52
CA GLU A 219 1.66 -26.24 -13.70
C GLU A 219 2.52 -24.98 -14.01
N VAL A 220 1.87 -23.81 -14.05
CA VAL A 220 2.56 -22.53 -14.25
C VAL A 220 3.56 -22.26 -13.13
N LEU A 221 3.19 -22.63 -11.89
CA LEU A 221 4.10 -22.51 -10.75
C LEU A 221 5.34 -23.40 -10.93
N ASP A 222 5.19 -24.62 -11.38
CA ASP A 222 6.31 -25.55 -11.56
C ASP A 222 7.27 -25.07 -12.65
N GLU A 223 6.74 -24.52 -13.77
CA GLU A 223 7.55 -23.87 -14.80
C GLU A 223 8.32 -22.65 -14.23
N TYR A 224 7.61 -21.80 -13.48
CA TYR A 224 8.23 -20.64 -12.85
C TYR A 224 9.34 -21.05 -11.87
N LEU A 225 9.10 -22.08 -11.03
CA LEU A 225 10.09 -22.56 -10.09
C LEU A 225 11.33 -23.11 -10.81
N ALA A 226 11.15 -23.79 -11.93
CA ALA A 226 12.25 -24.27 -12.76
C ALA A 226 13.05 -23.15 -13.45
N GLN A 227 12.38 -22.05 -13.83
CA GLN A 227 13.01 -20.90 -14.50
C GLN A 227 13.75 -19.97 -13.53
N TYR A 228 13.23 -19.76 -12.31
CA TYR A 228 13.70 -18.73 -11.39
C TYR A 228 14.34 -19.22 -10.10
N GLU A 229 14.18 -20.49 -9.74
CA GLU A 229 14.74 -21.16 -8.55
C GLU A 229 14.64 -20.31 -7.26
N PRO A 230 13.42 -19.82 -6.90
CA PRO A 230 13.27 -18.92 -5.75
C PRO A 230 13.61 -19.61 -4.43
N THR A 231 14.44 -18.99 -3.60
CA THR A 231 14.89 -19.53 -2.30
C THR A 231 14.05 -19.05 -1.13
N ASP A 232 13.84 -17.74 -1.01
CA ASP A 232 13.21 -17.12 0.17
C ASP A 232 11.74 -16.77 -0.08
N THR A 233 11.45 -15.99 -1.12
CA THR A 233 10.10 -15.58 -1.49
C THR A 233 9.78 -16.07 -2.89
N LEU A 234 8.51 -16.33 -3.15
CA LEU A 234 8.05 -16.80 -4.46
C LEU A 234 8.52 -15.86 -5.58
N PHE A 235 8.34 -14.55 -5.42
CA PHE A 235 8.85 -13.56 -6.37
C PHE A 235 10.17 -12.98 -5.86
N THR A 236 11.27 -13.24 -6.57
CA THR A 236 12.63 -12.82 -6.21
C THR A 236 12.96 -11.39 -6.61
N CYS A 237 12.07 -10.72 -7.35
CA CYS A 237 12.23 -9.34 -7.80
C CYS A 237 11.52 -8.35 -6.85
N THR A 238 11.74 -7.04 -7.06
CA THR A 238 11.08 -6.01 -6.28
C THR A 238 9.60 -5.87 -6.62
N ALA A 239 8.80 -5.38 -5.68
CA ALA A 239 7.38 -5.06 -5.93
C ALA A 239 7.18 -4.08 -7.10
N ARG A 240 8.13 -3.18 -7.34
CA ARG A 240 8.11 -2.25 -8.46
C ARG A 240 8.34 -2.96 -9.80
N ASN A 241 9.20 -3.97 -9.80
CA ASN A 241 9.41 -4.78 -11.00
C ASN A 241 8.14 -5.56 -11.37
N LEU A 242 7.42 -6.13 -10.38
CA LEU A 242 6.13 -6.77 -10.64
C LEU A 242 5.07 -5.78 -11.17
N GLU A 243 5.10 -4.52 -10.74
CA GLU A 243 4.23 -3.47 -11.29
C GLU A 243 4.59 -3.16 -12.76
N TYR A 244 5.88 -3.14 -13.10
CA TYR A 244 6.31 -2.98 -14.49
C TYR A 244 5.85 -4.15 -15.37
N ILE A 245 6.02 -5.39 -14.91
CA ILE A 245 5.55 -6.58 -15.63
C ILE A 245 4.04 -6.48 -15.94
N LEU A 246 3.22 -6.11 -14.95
CA LEU A 246 1.79 -5.93 -15.17
C LEU A 246 1.49 -4.81 -16.17
N GLY A 247 2.22 -3.69 -16.09
CA GLY A 247 2.09 -2.58 -17.02
C GLY A 247 2.50 -2.95 -18.44
N ASP A 248 3.59 -3.71 -18.60
CA ASP A 248 4.08 -4.16 -19.90
C ASP A 248 3.09 -5.16 -20.53
N VAL A 249 2.50 -6.07 -19.75
CA VAL A 249 1.41 -6.97 -20.19
C VAL A 249 0.20 -6.16 -20.68
N ALA A 250 -0.20 -5.10 -19.96
CA ALA A 250 -1.30 -4.25 -20.39
C ALA A 250 -0.98 -3.54 -21.73
N GLU A 251 0.24 -2.99 -21.88
CA GLU A 251 0.67 -2.33 -23.10
C GLU A 251 0.70 -3.29 -24.29
N GLU A 252 1.20 -4.49 -24.10
CA GLU A 252 1.27 -5.54 -25.14
C GLU A 252 -0.13 -6.03 -25.53
N ALA A 253 -1.08 -6.03 -24.58
CA ALA A 253 -2.50 -6.26 -24.83
C ALA A 253 -3.21 -5.07 -25.52
N GLY A 254 -2.49 -3.98 -25.85
CA GLY A 254 -3.06 -2.76 -26.44
C GLY A 254 -3.89 -1.92 -25.46
N LEU A 255 -3.63 -2.03 -24.16
CA LEU A 255 -4.35 -1.35 -23.09
C LEU A 255 -3.49 -0.26 -22.43
N ASP A 256 -4.12 0.62 -21.65
CA ASP A 256 -3.37 1.57 -20.82
C ASP A 256 -2.55 0.83 -19.75
N LYS A 257 -1.24 1.15 -19.65
CA LYS A 257 -0.33 0.53 -18.67
C LYS A 257 -0.84 0.55 -17.23
N SER A 258 -1.57 1.59 -16.86
CA SER A 258 -2.10 1.76 -15.51
C SER A 258 -3.30 0.86 -15.22
N LEU A 259 -3.89 0.25 -16.25
CA LEU A 259 -5.07 -0.58 -16.08
C LEU A 259 -4.75 -1.88 -15.33
N PHE A 260 -3.60 -2.50 -15.62
CA PHE A 260 -3.14 -3.67 -14.89
C PHE A 260 -2.21 -3.25 -13.76
N SER A 261 -2.79 -3.10 -12.59
CA SER A 261 -2.10 -2.85 -11.34
C SER A 261 -2.61 -3.82 -10.27
N PHE A 262 -1.83 -4.05 -9.21
CA PHE A 262 -2.28 -4.87 -8.08
C PHE A 262 -3.64 -4.43 -7.53
N GLU A 263 -3.90 -3.12 -7.50
CA GLU A 263 -5.16 -2.59 -6.99
C GLU A 263 -6.31 -2.86 -7.97
N ASN A 264 -6.14 -2.55 -9.24
CA ASN A 264 -7.20 -2.72 -10.25
C ASN A 264 -7.55 -4.20 -10.47
N LEU A 265 -6.54 -5.09 -10.55
CA LEU A 265 -6.75 -6.53 -10.67
C LEU A 265 -7.42 -7.13 -9.43
N ARG A 266 -7.09 -6.62 -8.24
CA ARG A 266 -7.79 -6.99 -7.00
C ARG A 266 -9.25 -6.54 -7.03
N TRP A 267 -9.55 -5.37 -7.58
CA TRP A 267 -10.94 -4.92 -7.78
C TRP A 267 -11.66 -5.76 -8.82
N ALA A 268 -11.00 -6.15 -9.92
CA ALA A 268 -11.56 -7.07 -10.91
C ALA A 268 -11.92 -8.42 -10.28
N SER A 269 -10.99 -9.02 -9.53
CA SER A 269 -11.23 -10.25 -8.77
C SER A 269 -12.43 -10.12 -7.81
N ALA A 270 -12.52 -9.02 -7.08
CA ALA A 270 -13.63 -8.79 -6.14
C ALA A 270 -14.98 -8.56 -6.85
N LEU A 271 -14.95 -7.82 -7.98
CA LEU A 271 -16.15 -7.53 -8.75
C LEU A 271 -16.71 -8.78 -9.41
N ARG A 272 -15.85 -9.64 -9.99
CA ARG A 272 -16.25 -10.92 -10.56
C ARG A 272 -16.97 -11.80 -9.54
N ASP A 273 -16.42 -11.95 -8.33
CA ASP A 273 -17.07 -12.71 -7.26
C ASP A 273 -18.43 -12.08 -6.87
N TYR A 274 -18.46 -10.75 -6.81
CA TYR A 274 -19.68 -10.03 -6.45
C TYR A 274 -20.79 -10.15 -7.52
N GLN A 275 -20.40 -10.21 -8.79
CA GLN A 275 -21.32 -10.43 -9.92
C GLN A 275 -21.79 -11.88 -10.00
N SER A 276 -20.97 -12.84 -9.57
CA SER A 276 -21.30 -14.26 -9.48
C SER A 276 -22.07 -14.61 -8.19
N ASP A 277 -22.60 -13.61 -7.50
CA ASP A 277 -23.40 -13.74 -6.28
C ASP A 277 -22.70 -14.55 -5.15
N VAL A 278 -21.37 -14.52 -5.12
CA VAL A 278 -20.62 -15.06 -3.99
C VAL A 278 -20.99 -14.30 -2.71
N GLU A 279 -21.24 -15.03 -1.64
CA GLU A 279 -21.62 -14.44 -0.35
C GLU A 279 -20.68 -13.30 0.07
N PRO A 280 -21.20 -12.10 0.38
CA PRO A 280 -20.38 -10.92 0.67
C PRO A 280 -19.33 -11.12 1.77
N ASP A 281 -19.63 -11.91 2.80
CA ASP A 281 -18.67 -12.19 3.87
C ASP A 281 -17.51 -13.08 3.41
N LYS A 282 -17.75 -14.00 2.49
CA LYS A 282 -16.70 -14.82 1.86
C LYS A 282 -15.76 -13.95 1.02
N ILE A 283 -16.31 -13.03 0.23
CA ILE A 283 -15.48 -12.06 -0.53
C ILE A 283 -14.64 -11.22 0.45
N ARG A 284 -15.25 -10.68 1.51
CA ARG A 284 -14.55 -9.91 2.54
C ARG A 284 -13.39 -10.71 3.16
N GLN A 285 -13.64 -11.96 3.54
CA GLN A 285 -12.65 -12.83 4.16
C GLN A 285 -11.52 -13.15 3.17
N ARG A 286 -11.85 -13.55 1.93
CA ARG A 286 -10.88 -13.83 0.87
C ARG A 286 -9.96 -12.63 0.62
N LEU A 287 -10.52 -11.42 0.62
CA LEU A 287 -9.76 -10.18 0.46
C LEU A 287 -9.01 -9.75 1.73
N GLY A 288 -9.19 -10.38 2.87
CA GLY A 288 -8.59 -9.98 4.15
C GLY A 288 -8.98 -8.56 4.57
N LEU A 289 -10.27 -8.22 4.47
CA LEU A 289 -10.81 -6.91 4.83
C LEU A 289 -11.49 -6.94 6.19
N SER A 290 -11.31 -5.86 6.97
CA SER A 290 -12.10 -5.63 8.19
C SER A 290 -13.56 -5.33 7.83
N LYS A 291 -14.48 -5.50 8.78
CA LYS A 291 -15.90 -5.14 8.57
C LYS A 291 -16.08 -3.67 8.20
N VAL A 292 -15.26 -2.78 8.76
CA VAL A 292 -15.30 -1.34 8.46
C VAL A 292 -14.89 -1.07 7.01
N THR A 293 -13.73 -1.58 6.59
CA THR A 293 -13.24 -1.43 5.21
C THR A 293 -14.19 -2.09 4.21
N TRP A 294 -14.81 -3.21 4.59
CA TRP A 294 -15.76 -3.92 3.72
C TRP A 294 -17.00 -3.09 3.38
N ARG A 295 -17.52 -2.28 4.30
CA ARG A 295 -18.68 -1.42 4.02
C ARG A 295 -18.41 -0.47 2.85
N GLU A 296 -17.25 0.17 2.83
CA GLU A 296 -16.83 1.04 1.73
C GLU A 296 -16.61 0.24 0.45
N THR A 297 -15.90 -0.90 0.55
CA THR A 297 -15.62 -1.77 -0.59
C THR A 297 -16.91 -2.27 -1.24
N LYS A 298 -17.87 -2.76 -0.44
CA LYS A 298 -19.17 -3.23 -0.93
C LYS A 298 -19.94 -2.14 -1.66
N SER A 299 -20.00 -0.94 -1.08
CA SER A 299 -20.67 0.21 -1.74
C SER A 299 -20.05 0.55 -3.09
N LYS A 300 -18.72 0.42 -3.23
CA LYS A 300 -18.04 0.62 -4.52
C LYS A 300 -18.31 -0.52 -5.50
N LEU A 301 -18.36 -1.77 -5.05
CA LEU A 301 -18.72 -2.92 -5.89
C LEU A 301 -20.14 -2.80 -6.43
N GLU A 302 -21.10 -2.37 -5.60
CA GLU A 302 -22.48 -2.09 -6.04
C GLU A 302 -22.54 -1.04 -7.15
N LYS A 303 -21.77 0.03 -7.02
CA LYS A 303 -21.68 1.08 -8.04
C LYS A 303 -21.00 0.60 -9.32
N LEU A 304 -19.97 -0.22 -9.21
CA LEU A 304 -19.26 -0.80 -10.35
C LEU A 304 -20.15 -1.78 -11.12
N LYS A 305 -20.88 -2.68 -10.41
CA LYS A 305 -21.84 -3.62 -11.03
C LYS A 305 -22.89 -2.85 -11.83
N LYS A 306 -23.54 -1.83 -11.23
CA LYS A 306 -24.52 -0.99 -11.92
C LYS A 306 -23.96 -0.27 -13.14
N ARG A 307 -22.71 0.20 -13.08
CA ARG A 307 -22.08 0.89 -14.22
C ARG A 307 -21.85 -0.05 -15.40
N GLN A 308 -21.52 -1.31 -15.17
CA GLN A 308 -21.32 -2.31 -16.22
C GLN A 308 -22.65 -2.80 -16.81
N GLU A 309 -23.72 -2.85 -16.02
CA GLU A 309 -25.08 -3.19 -16.50
C GLU A 309 -25.69 -2.09 -17.40
N THR A 310 -25.15 -0.85 -17.33
CA THR A 310 -25.65 0.31 -18.08
C THR A 310 -24.77 0.72 -19.26
N ALA A 311 -23.60 0.10 -19.43
CA ALA A 311 -22.65 0.35 -20.52
C ALA A 311 -22.80 -0.66 -21.65
#